data_63a35e5e2a65a514a46fe02cba69bad3
#
_entry.id   63a35e5e2a65a514a46fe02cba69bad3
#
_cell.length_a   1.000
_cell.length_b   1.000
_cell.length_c   1.000
_cell.angle_alpha   90.00
_cell.angle_beta   90.00
_cell.angle_gamma   90.00
#
_symmetry.space_group_name_H-M   'P 1'
#
loop_
_entity.id
_entity.type
_entity.pdbx_description
1 polymer ?
#
loop_
_entity_poly.entity_id
_entity_poly.type
_entity_poly.pdbx_seq_one_letter_code
_entity_poly.pdbx_strand_id
1 'polypeptide(L)'
;MAKIQIKSEKHNYTYMVLCRDGSLYTGWTTNIDKRIEAHNSGKGAKYTRNRGPVELRYLEESGTKEEAMQKEAAYKKLTRKQKDALILSKKNLLQ
;
A
#
# COMPACT_ATOMS: atom_id res chain seq x y z
N MET A 1 -1.62 1.75 -30.66
CA MET A 1 -1.48 1.86 -30.12
C MET A 1 -1.52 1.86 -29.21
N ALA A 2 -1.73 2.02 -28.92
CA ALA A 2 -1.71 2.21 -28.02
C ALA A 2 -1.24 2.08 -27.21
N LYS A 3 -1.09 2.00 -26.90
CA LYS A 3 -0.70 1.95 -26.02
C LYS A 3 -0.05 2.46 -25.46
N ILE A 4 0.07 2.76 -25.39
CA ILE A 4 0.67 3.31 -24.98
C ILE A 4 0.69 3.93 -24.14
N GLN A 5 0.42 4.36 -24.10
CA GLN A 5 0.36 5.13 -23.23
C GLN A 5 0.28 4.87 -21.98
N ILE A 6 0.07 4.43 -21.81
CA ILE A 6 -0.16 4.23 -20.70
C ILE A 6 0.78 4.08 -19.74
N LYS A 7 1.34 3.65 -19.97
CA LYS A 7 2.19 3.33 -19.32
C LYS A 7 3.14 4.12 -18.83
N SER A 8 3.39 4.83 -19.42
CA SER A 8 4.33 5.81 -19.02
C SER A 8 3.88 6.54 -17.77
N GLU A 9 2.64 6.39 -17.44
CA GLU A 9 2.15 7.07 -16.26
C GLU A 9 2.57 6.33 -15.03
N LYS A 10 3.15 7.08 -14.11
CA LYS A 10 3.53 6.53 -12.84
C LYS A 10 2.47 6.89 -11.82
N HIS A 11 2.14 5.93 -11.00
CA HIS A 11 1.23 6.14 -9.90
C HIS A 11 2.03 6.12 -8.60
N ASN A 12 1.58 6.89 -7.65
CA ASN A 12 2.23 6.96 -6.34
C ASN A 12 1.19 6.56 -5.31
N TYR A 13 1.38 5.41 -4.72
CA TYR A 13 0.38 4.83 -3.82
C TYR A 13 0.91 4.76 -2.39
N THR A 14 0.01 5.04 -1.45
CA THR A 14 0.18 4.68 -0.06
C THR A 14 -0.81 3.56 0.21
N TYR A 15 -0.34 2.47 0.83
CA TYR A 15 -1.16 1.28 0.96
C TYR A 15 -0.99 0.65 2.33
N MET A 16 -1.93 -0.21 2.70
CA MET A 16 -1.81 -1.06 3.88
C MET A 16 -2.17 -2.47 3.49
N VAL A 17 -1.42 -3.42 4.02
CA VAL A 17 -1.70 -4.84 3.82
C VAL A 17 -1.96 -5.50 5.16
N LEU A 18 -2.88 -6.45 5.16
CA LEU A 18 -3.16 -7.28 6.33
C LEU A 18 -2.27 -8.50 6.24
N CYS A 19 -1.45 -8.71 7.26
CA CYS A 19 -0.55 -9.84 7.32
C CYS A 19 -1.26 -11.06 7.90
N ARG A 20 -0.65 -12.23 7.71
CA ARG A 20 -1.25 -13.47 8.19
C ARG A 20 -1.49 -13.45 9.70
N ASP A 21 -0.64 -12.77 10.45
CA ASP A 21 -0.78 -12.69 11.90
C ASP A 21 -1.80 -11.64 12.35
N GLY A 22 -2.51 -11.02 11.41
CA GLY A 22 -3.52 -10.02 11.72
C GLY A 22 -3.01 -8.60 11.86
N SER A 23 -1.71 -8.38 11.74
CA SER A 23 -1.16 -7.03 11.83
C SER A 23 -1.30 -6.32 10.49
N LEU A 24 -1.22 -4.98 10.52
CA LEU A 24 -1.26 -4.16 9.32
C LEU A 24 0.11 -3.55 9.07
N TYR A 25 0.58 -3.63 7.83
CA TYR A 25 1.80 -2.98 7.41
C TYR A 25 1.47 -1.85 6.44
N THR A 26 2.08 -0.68 6.63
CA THR A 26 1.88 0.50 5.78
C THR A 26 3.14 0.74 4.95
N GLY A 27 2.95 1.00 3.65
CA GLY A 27 4.06 1.28 2.76
C GLY A 27 3.63 2.21 1.65
N TRP A 28 4.57 2.50 0.74
CA TRP A 28 4.25 3.25 -0.47
C TRP A 28 4.95 2.59 -1.65
N THR A 29 4.41 2.79 -2.84
CA THR A 29 4.99 2.16 -4.05
C THR A 29 4.48 2.88 -5.29
N THR A 30 5.21 2.72 -6.39
CA THR A 30 4.74 3.18 -7.69
C THR A 30 4.07 2.06 -8.48
N ASN A 31 4.13 0.82 -8.01
CA ASN A 31 3.50 -0.32 -8.68
C ASN A 31 2.96 -1.27 -7.63
N ILE A 32 1.65 -1.17 -7.40
CA ILE A 32 1.04 -1.91 -6.29
C ILE A 32 1.04 -3.42 -6.54
N ASP A 33 0.80 -3.85 -7.77
CA ASP A 33 0.75 -5.28 -8.06
C ASP A 33 2.10 -5.94 -7.81
N LYS A 34 3.17 -5.32 -8.30
CA LYS A 34 4.51 -5.85 -8.07
C LYS A 34 4.88 -5.81 -6.60
N ARG A 35 4.42 -4.79 -5.88
CA ARG A 35 4.75 -4.66 -4.47
C ARG A 35 4.07 -5.74 -3.64
N ILE A 36 2.79 -6.03 -3.94
CA ILE A 36 2.09 -7.11 -3.24
C ILE A 36 2.75 -8.46 -3.54
N GLU A 37 3.13 -8.67 -4.80
CA GLU A 37 3.84 -9.89 -5.19
C GLU A 37 5.15 -10.02 -4.40
N ALA A 38 5.90 -8.92 -4.27
CA ALA A 38 7.15 -8.93 -3.53
C ALA A 38 6.91 -9.28 -2.05
N HIS A 39 5.88 -8.68 -1.45
CA HIS A 39 5.55 -9.01 -0.06
C HIS A 39 5.24 -10.50 0.10
N ASN A 40 4.47 -11.06 -0.83
CA ASN A 40 4.05 -12.45 -0.73
C ASN A 40 5.17 -13.45 -1.06
N SER A 41 6.19 -12.99 -1.78
CA SER A 41 7.35 -13.84 -2.08
C SER A 41 8.47 -13.69 -1.04
N GLY A 42 8.24 -12.88 0.00
CA GLY A 42 9.23 -12.68 1.05
C GLY A 42 10.30 -11.64 0.72
N LYS A 43 10.10 -10.89 -0.36
CA LYS A 43 11.08 -9.90 -0.82
C LYS A 43 10.61 -8.46 -0.65
N GLY A 44 9.47 -8.24 0.00
CA GLY A 44 8.93 -6.90 0.16
C GLY A 44 9.64 -6.15 1.26
N ALA A 45 9.01 -6.06 2.41
CA ALA A 45 9.58 -5.39 3.55
C ALA A 45 10.06 -6.40 4.56
N LYS A 46 11.02 -5.99 5.38
CA LYS A 46 11.50 -6.85 6.45
C LYS A 46 10.35 -7.28 7.36
N TYR A 47 9.45 -6.36 7.64
CA TYR A 47 8.30 -6.64 8.50
C TYR A 47 7.41 -7.75 7.95
N THR A 48 7.16 -7.76 6.64
CA THR A 48 6.23 -8.71 6.04
C THR A 48 6.88 -10.04 5.67
N ARG A 49 8.21 -10.13 5.77
CA ARG A 49 8.95 -11.29 5.28
C ARG A 49 8.45 -12.62 5.82
N ASN A 50 8.14 -12.67 7.12
CA ASN A 50 7.67 -13.90 7.76
C ASN A 50 6.21 -13.81 8.20
N ARG A 51 5.46 -12.88 7.59
CA ARG A 51 4.06 -12.65 7.95
C ARG A 51 3.12 -12.81 6.76
N GLY A 52 3.60 -13.41 5.69
CA GLY A 52 2.78 -13.66 4.52
C GLY A 52 1.90 -14.89 4.67
N PRO A 53 0.91 -15.05 3.83
CA PRO A 53 0.60 -14.11 2.76
C PRO A 53 -0.03 -12.84 3.28
N VAL A 54 0.11 -11.76 2.51
CA VAL A 54 -0.51 -10.48 2.86
C VAL A 54 -1.66 -10.20 1.92
N GLU A 55 -2.60 -9.39 2.40
CA GLU A 55 -3.79 -9.03 1.65
C GLU A 55 -3.90 -7.52 1.62
N LEU A 56 -4.10 -6.94 0.42
CA LEU A 56 -4.24 -5.50 0.28
C LEU A 56 -5.56 -5.05 0.89
N ARG A 57 -5.51 -4.09 1.81
CA ARG A 57 -6.70 -3.59 2.51
C ARG A 57 -6.93 -2.11 2.31
N TYR A 58 -5.91 -1.36 1.95
CA TYR A 58 -6.04 0.09 1.79
C TYR A 58 -5.17 0.54 0.63
N LEU A 59 -5.70 1.44 -0.19
CA LEU A 59 -4.96 1.99 -1.32
C LEU A 59 -5.38 3.44 -1.51
N GLU A 60 -4.40 4.33 -1.54
CA GLU A 60 -4.63 5.74 -1.78
C GLU A 60 -3.59 6.24 -2.77
N GLU A 61 -4.03 7.01 -3.76
CA GLU A 61 -3.12 7.53 -4.77
C GLU A 61 -2.81 8.99 -4.50
N SER A 62 -1.57 9.39 -4.76
CA SER A 62 -1.12 10.77 -4.60
C SER A 62 -0.53 11.25 -5.91
N GLY A 63 -0.48 12.58 -6.07
CA GLY A 63 0.05 13.17 -7.30
C GLY A 63 1.56 13.10 -7.41
N THR A 64 2.26 13.01 -6.29
CA THR A 64 3.71 12.96 -6.28
C THR A 64 4.21 11.87 -5.35
N LYS A 65 5.45 11.45 -5.59
CA LYS A 65 6.13 10.50 -4.73
C LYS A 65 6.25 11.04 -3.31
N GLU A 66 6.57 12.32 -3.20
CA GLU A 66 6.75 12.96 -1.89
C GLU A 66 5.47 12.90 -1.06
N GLU A 67 4.33 13.12 -1.71
CA GLU A 67 3.05 13.03 -1.01
C GLU A 67 2.78 11.61 -0.50
N ALA A 68 3.05 10.62 -1.35
CA ALA A 68 2.84 9.24 -0.94
C ALA A 68 3.74 8.86 0.24
N MET A 69 4.98 9.33 0.22
CA MET A 69 5.93 9.06 1.30
C MET A 69 5.51 9.76 2.59
N GLN A 70 5.00 10.99 2.48
CA GLN A 70 4.50 11.71 3.65
C GLN A 70 3.32 11.01 4.29
N LYS A 71 2.42 10.50 3.44
CA LYS A 71 1.25 9.76 3.93
C LYS A 71 1.68 8.46 4.59
N GLU A 72 2.66 7.78 4.00
CA GLU A 72 3.18 6.57 4.61
C GLU A 72 3.69 6.86 6.02
N ALA A 73 4.50 7.90 6.17
CA ALA A 73 5.06 8.25 7.47
C ALA A 73 3.97 8.60 8.47
N ALA A 74 2.98 9.37 8.02
CA ALA A 74 1.88 9.76 8.89
C ALA A 74 1.02 8.57 9.30
N TYR A 75 0.71 7.69 8.35
CA TYR A 75 -0.17 6.56 8.61
C TYR A 75 0.51 5.51 9.49
N LYS A 76 1.83 5.39 9.41
CA LYS A 76 2.55 4.46 10.27
C LYS A 76 2.42 4.81 11.75
N LYS A 77 2.13 6.07 12.05
CA LYS A 77 1.98 6.53 13.44
C LYS A 77 0.56 6.35 13.97
N LEU A 78 -0.38 5.97 13.12
CA LEU A 78 -1.76 5.79 13.55
C LEU A 78 -1.90 4.55 14.41
N THR A 79 -2.86 4.60 15.33
CA THR A 79 -3.24 3.41 16.09
C THR A 79 -3.95 2.43 15.17
N ARG A 80 -4.07 1.17 15.61
CA ARG A 80 -4.80 0.16 14.84
C ARG A 80 -6.22 0.62 14.56
N LYS A 81 -6.88 1.20 15.54
CA LYS A 81 -8.24 1.68 15.39
C LYS A 81 -8.34 2.74 14.30
N GLN A 82 -7.38 3.66 14.28
CA GLN A 82 -7.35 4.72 13.28
C GLN A 82 -7.08 4.17 11.88
N LYS A 83 -6.21 3.16 11.78
CA LYS A 83 -5.96 2.51 10.48
C LYS A 83 -7.21 1.80 9.99
N ASP A 84 -7.91 1.12 10.89
CA ASP A 84 -9.16 0.45 10.52
C ASP A 84 -10.19 1.45 10.02
N ALA A 85 -10.24 2.64 10.64
CA ALA A 85 -11.15 3.69 10.19
C ALA A 85 -10.80 4.17 8.78
N LEU A 86 -9.51 4.30 8.47
CA LEU A 86 -9.08 4.66 7.12
C LEU A 86 -9.51 3.62 6.10
N ILE A 87 -9.37 2.36 6.44
CA ILE A 87 -9.76 1.26 5.54
C ILE A 87 -11.24 1.35 5.19
N LEU A 88 -12.07 1.79 6.13
CA LEU A 88 -13.50 1.93 5.91
C LEU A 88 -13.88 3.27 5.28
N SER A 89 -12.93 4.17 5.09
CA SER A 89 -13.21 5.52 4.61
C SER A 89 -13.31 5.57 3.09
N LYS A 90 -13.86 6.68 2.60
CA LYS A 90 -13.96 6.92 1.17
C LYS A 90 -12.61 7.19 0.52
N LYS A 91 -11.56 7.45 1.32
CA LYS A 91 -10.22 7.62 0.78
C LYS A 91 -9.66 6.32 0.25
N ASN A 92 -10.19 5.20 0.70
CA ASN A 92 -9.72 3.89 0.28
C ASN A 92 -10.24 3.57 -1.12
N LEU A 93 -9.34 3.45 -2.08
CA LEU A 93 -9.72 3.17 -3.46
C LEU A 93 -10.31 1.78 -3.65
N LEU A 94 -10.16 0.92 -2.64
CA LEU A 94 -10.70 -0.44 -2.71
C LEU A 94 -12.17 -0.53 -2.27
N GLN A 95 -12.73 0.57 -1.82
CA GLN A 95 -14.14 0.60 -1.41
C GLN A 95 -15.08 0.65 -2.61
#